data_4cee805d472a74d8155fe75cff846d7c
#
_entry.id   4cee805d472a74d8155fe75cff846d7c
#
_cell.length_a   1.000
_cell.length_b   1.000
_cell.length_c   1.000
_cell.angle_alpha   90.00
_cell.angle_beta   90.00
_cell.angle_gamma   90.00
#
_symmetry.space_group_name_H-M   'P 1'
#
loop_
_entity.id
_entity.type
_entity.pdbx_description
1 polymer ?
#
loop_
_entity_poly.entity_id
_entity_poly.type
_entity_poly.pdbx_seq_one_letter_code
_entity_poly.pdbx_strand_id
1 'polypeptide(L)'
;MQYSKEIFEQYDKVYICGWVLRELEKQKHSQNEEKKYLSRQACRDIEVNKDKVFYFISENNYYLPDCFDKDILDNKIISNFKELHNKDSSIIALSNDILFGFTCGFINIPCEKFGNQDENDNSYLGYKEITLTEYELATFYECKINKWDLLLNEYLLLKDGNGDIVDKYRWTINGFVPIIAKPLKSLYLGDIKARDPYQMLAIDSLNNMDFTLFYGVAGSAKTLLSLGWIMQSIQTQKINKCVIVFNSVPLKNSQSQGFYPGDRNQKLLQSSLGGILSSKLGDMTMVETLITQGKLMLVPTCDIRGIEISENDCLYVSESQNIDAYTMRTILQRAKGKIIIEGDMLEQRDLRGSNSQDNGMLRAIEIFKGTKYFSCVKLKNTYRSPIAEIAQQI
;
A
#
# COMPACT_ATOMS: atom_id res chain seq x y z
N MET A 1 -0.63 -12.69 -16.68
CA MET A 1 0.23 -13.49 -15.80
C MET A 1 0.05 -13.16 -14.34
N GLN A 2 -0.01 -11.91 -13.98
CA GLN A 2 -0.11 -11.41 -12.60
C GLN A 2 -1.38 -11.89 -11.88
N TYR A 3 -2.47 -12.06 -12.61
CA TYR A 3 -3.79 -12.46 -12.09
C TYR A 3 -4.18 -13.89 -12.52
N SER A 4 -3.22 -14.77 -12.77
CA SER A 4 -3.53 -16.10 -13.30
C SER A 4 -4.44 -16.91 -12.38
N LYS A 5 -4.22 -16.84 -11.08
CA LYS A 5 -5.03 -17.55 -10.09
C LYS A 5 -6.47 -17.03 -10.06
N GLU A 6 -6.64 -15.73 -9.98
CA GLU A 6 -7.94 -15.05 -9.92
C GLU A 6 -8.76 -15.28 -11.18
N ILE A 7 -8.11 -15.32 -12.36
CA ILE A 7 -8.76 -15.66 -13.64
C ILE A 7 -9.39 -17.05 -13.55
N PHE A 8 -8.70 -18.05 -13.03
CA PHE A 8 -9.23 -19.41 -12.89
C PHE A 8 -10.28 -19.54 -11.77
N GLU A 9 -10.29 -18.63 -10.79
CA GLU A 9 -11.35 -18.56 -9.78
C GLU A 9 -12.64 -17.95 -10.36
N GLN A 10 -12.53 -17.00 -11.29
CA GLN A 10 -13.65 -16.24 -11.85
C GLN A 10 -14.29 -16.90 -13.10
N TYR A 11 -13.49 -17.61 -13.92
CA TYR A 11 -13.95 -18.17 -15.18
C TYR A 11 -13.89 -19.69 -15.20
N ASP A 12 -14.96 -20.32 -15.73
CA ASP A 12 -15.02 -21.77 -15.87
C ASP A 12 -14.29 -22.29 -17.12
N LYS A 13 -14.11 -21.42 -18.12
CA LYS A 13 -13.40 -21.74 -19.37
C LYS A 13 -12.40 -20.64 -19.71
N VAL A 14 -11.16 -21.02 -19.86
CA VAL A 14 -10.07 -20.10 -20.21
C VAL A 14 -9.39 -20.58 -21.49
N TYR A 15 -9.43 -19.76 -22.53
CA TYR A 15 -8.78 -20.06 -23.79
C TYR A 15 -7.37 -19.47 -23.81
N ILE A 16 -6.39 -20.30 -24.06
CA ILE A 16 -4.97 -19.89 -24.12
C ILE A 16 -4.45 -20.19 -25.52
N CYS A 17 -4.09 -19.14 -26.28
CA CYS A 17 -3.48 -19.36 -27.59
C CYS A 17 -2.00 -19.70 -27.47
N GLY A 18 -1.47 -20.42 -28.46
CA GLY A 18 -0.08 -20.86 -28.49
C GLY A 18 0.94 -19.71 -28.42
N TRP A 19 0.58 -18.52 -28.89
CA TRP A 19 1.45 -17.35 -28.82
C TRP A 19 1.60 -16.81 -27.39
N VAL A 20 0.58 -16.95 -26.54
CA VAL A 20 0.66 -16.62 -25.10
C VAL A 20 1.63 -17.58 -24.41
N LEU A 21 1.58 -18.89 -24.72
CA LEU A 21 2.54 -19.85 -24.17
C LEU A 21 3.96 -19.55 -24.58
N ARG A 22 4.17 -19.13 -25.83
CA ARG A 22 5.50 -18.71 -26.34
C ARG A 22 6.01 -17.47 -25.60
N GLU A 23 5.14 -16.53 -25.30
CA GLU A 23 5.50 -15.35 -24.50
C GLU A 23 5.88 -15.75 -23.07
N LEU A 24 5.10 -16.62 -22.42
CA LEU A 24 5.41 -17.15 -21.10
C LEU A 24 6.79 -17.85 -21.09
N GLU A 25 7.10 -18.65 -22.11
CA GLU A 25 8.39 -19.31 -22.23
C GLU A 25 9.54 -18.31 -22.36
N LYS A 26 9.40 -17.30 -23.23
CA LYS A 26 10.39 -16.22 -23.38
C LYS A 26 10.62 -15.49 -22.04
N GLN A 27 9.58 -15.25 -21.29
CA GLN A 27 9.66 -14.52 -20.01
C GLN A 27 10.25 -15.37 -18.88
N LYS A 28 10.15 -16.71 -18.91
CA LYS A 28 10.89 -17.60 -18.00
C LYS A 28 12.40 -17.43 -18.05
N HIS A 29 12.93 -16.95 -19.17
CA HIS A 29 14.34 -16.71 -19.42
C HIS A 29 14.71 -15.22 -19.37
N SER A 30 13.79 -14.35 -18.93
CA SER A 30 14.03 -12.92 -18.78
C SER A 30 15.15 -12.64 -17.77
N GLN A 31 15.91 -11.56 -17.98
CA GLN A 31 16.84 -11.05 -16.97
C GLN A 31 16.12 -10.39 -15.78
N ASN A 32 14.84 -10.04 -15.93
CA ASN A 32 13.99 -9.52 -14.86
C ASN A 32 13.44 -10.69 -14.04
N GLU A 33 13.90 -10.82 -12.79
CA GLU A 33 13.51 -11.92 -11.88
C GLU A 33 12.01 -11.93 -11.57
N GLU A 34 11.35 -10.77 -11.52
CA GLU A 34 9.91 -10.66 -11.31
C GLU A 34 9.13 -11.27 -12.49
N LYS A 35 9.46 -10.87 -13.73
CA LYS A 35 8.83 -11.46 -14.93
C LYS A 35 9.03 -12.96 -15.00
N LYS A 36 10.21 -13.42 -14.63
CA LYS A 36 10.57 -14.84 -14.55
C LYS A 36 9.74 -15.58 -13.51
N TYR A 37 9.56 -14.99 -12.31
CA TYR A 37 8.74 -15.54 -11.27
C TYR A 37 7.26 -15.63 -11.68
N LEU A 38 6.68 -14.52 -12.15
CA LEU A 38 5.28 -14.44 -12.60
C LEU A 38 4.98 -15.41 -13.75
N SER A 39 5.90 -15.56 -14.69
CA SER A 39 5.75 -16.53 -15.78
C SER A 39 5.73 -17.97 -15.28
N ARG A 40 6.59 -18.32 -14.32
CA ARG A 40 6.60 -19.65 -13.71
C ARG A 40 5.33 -19.89 -12.88
N GLN A 41 4.84 -18.88 -12.17
CA GLN A 41 3.61 -18.97 -11.42
C GLN A 41 2.41 -19.20 -12.35
N ALA A 42 2.28 -18.40 -13.41
CA ALA A 42 1.21 -18.57 -14.41
C ALA A 42 1.21 -19.98 -15.03
N CYS A 43 2.40 -20.54 -15.32
CA CYS A 43 2.47 -21.91 -15.81
C CYS A 43 1.98 -22.96 -14.80
N ARG A 44 2.26 -22.77 -13.50
CA ARG A 44 1.73 -23.66 -12.45
C ARG A 44 0.22 -23.54 -12.31
N ASP A 45 -0.29 -22.32 -12.37
CA ASP A 45 -1.74 -22.07 -12.27
C ASP A 45 -2.49 -22.68 -13.46
N ILE A 46 -1.92 -22.62 -14.67
CA ILE A 46 -2.43 -23.30 -15.87
C ILE A 46 -2.46 -24.82 -15.65
N GLU A 47 -1.38 -25.40 -15.10
CA GLU A 47 -1.30 -26.84 -14.87
C GLU A 47 -2.27 -27.33 -13.81
N VAL A 48 -2.44 -26.59 -12.73
CA VAL A 48 -3.41 -26.90 -11.67
C VAL A 48 -4.84 -26.86 -12.17
N ASN A 49 -5.14 -25.94 -13.10
CA ASN A 49 -6.49 -25.72 -13.63
C ASN A 49 -6.68 -26.24 -15.07
N LYS A 50 -5.93 -27.28 -15.44
CA LYS A 50 -5.94 -27.82 -16.82
C LYS A 50 -7.33 -28.22 -17.36
N ASP A 51 -8.26 -28.57 -16.50
CA ASP A 51 -9.65 -28.94 -16.84
C ASP A 51 -10.48 -27.73 -17.31
N LYS A 52 -10.08 -26.53 -16.93
CA LYS A 52 -10.69 -25.26 -17.37
C LYS A 52 -9.98 -24.66 -18.58
N VAL A 53 -8.83 -25.19 -18.98
CA VAL A 53 -7.99 -24.61 -20.04
C VAL A 53 -8.27 -25.25 -21.39
N PHE A 54 -8.52 -24.40 -22.38
CA PHE A 54 -8.70 -24.78 -23.77
C PHE A 54 -7.61 -24.15 -24.63
N TYR A 55 -6.79 -24.97 -25.26
CA TYR A 55 -5.70 -24.50 -26.11
C TYR A 55 -6.21 -24.23 -27.51
N PHE A 56 -5.77 -23.11 -28.07
CA PHE A 56 -6.10 -22.70 -29.41
C PHE A 56 -4.88 -22.10 -30.11
N ILE A 57 -4.71 -22.42 -31.39
CA ILE A 57 -3.72 -21.81 -32.25
C ILE A 57 -4.31 -21.65 -33.64
N SER A 58 -4.09 -20.49 -34.25
CA SER A 58 -4.31 -20.26 -35.69
C SER A 58 -3.12 -19.54 -36.24
N GLU A 59 -2.71 -19.96 -37.41
CA GLU A 59 -1.69 -19.27 -38.20
C GLU A 59 -2.27 -18.15 -39.06
N ASN A 60 -3.59 -17.99 -39.04
CA ASN A 60 -4.34 -17.04 -39.85
C ASN A 60 -4.25 -15.63 -39.29
N ASN A 61 -3.58 -14.71 -39.97
CA ASN A 61 -3.49 -13.30 -39.63
C ASN A 61 -4.42 -12.41 -40.48
N TYR A 62 -5.43 -12.99 -41.14
CA TYR A 62 -6.31 -12.29 -42.11
C TYR A 62 -7.29 -11.29 -41.44
N TYR A 63 -7.43 -11.35 -40.14
CA TYR A 63 -8.38 -10.50 -39.41
C TYR A 63 -7.80 -9.12 -39.04
N LEU A 64 -6.48 -8.93 -39.21
CA LEU A 64 -5.85 -7.65 -38.90
C LEU A 64 -5.84 -6.75 -40.14
N PRO A 65 -6.19 -5.48 -40.02
CA PRO A 65 -5.98 -4.48 -41.06
C PRO A 65 -4.51 -4.38 -41.45
N ASP A 66 -4.23 -4.05 -42.72
CA ASP A 66 -2.86 -4.02 -43.27
C ASP A 66 -1.94 -2.98 -42.63
N CYS A 67 -2.52 -2.01 -41.90
CA CYS A 67 -1.74 -1.03 -41.14
C CYS A 67 -1.12 -1.60 -39.84
N PHE A 68 -1.49 -2.82 -39.43
CA PHE A 68 -0.91 -3.48 -38.27
C PHE A 68 0.18 -4.46 -38.70
N ASP A 69 1.33 -4.37 -38.03
CA ASP A 69 2.43 -5.30 -38.24
C ASP A 69 2.04 -6.72 -37.79
N LYS A 70 1.98 -7.64 -38.75
CA LYS A 70 1.57 -9.03 -38.52
C LYS A 70 2.62 -9.86 -37.78
N ASP A 71 3.84 -9.35 -37.64
CA ASP A 71 4.93 -10.04 -36.93
C ASP A 71 4.99 -9.73 -35.45
N ILE A 72 4.31 -8.67 -35.00
CA ILE A 72 4.16 -8.35 -33.57
C ILE A 72 3.35 -9.44 -32.90
N LEU A 73 3.85 -9.93 -31.74
CA LEU A 73 3.28 -11.04 -31.01
C LEU A 73 1.84 -10.76 -30.54
N ASP A 74 1.58 -9.57 -30.02
CA ASP A 74 0.25 -9.16 -29.57
C ASP A 74 -0.76 -9.18 -30.72
N ASN A 75 -0.36 -8.75 -31.90
CA ASN A 75 -1.20 -8.79 -33.10
C ASN A 75 -1.54 -10.23 -33.54
N LYS A 76 -0.59 -11.16 -33.37
CA LYS A 76 -0.84 -12.60 -33.60
C LYS A 76 -1.85 -13.15 -32.57
N ILE A 77 -1.72 -12.78 -31.31
CA ILE A 77 -2.65 -13.16 -30.25
C ILE A 77 -4.07 -12.63 -30.57
N ILE A 78 -4.17 -11.34 -30.91
CA ILE A 78 -5.45 -10.69 -31.24
C ILE A 78 -6.12 -11.34 -32.45
N SER A 79 -5.36 -11.67 -33.51
CA SER A 79 -5.89 -12.37 -34.68
C SER A 79 -6.45 -13.74 -34.32
N ASN A 80 -5.78 -14.47 -33.41
CA ASN A 80 -6.28 -15.75 -32.90
C ASN A 80 -7.57 -15.58 -32.11
N PHE A 81 -7.66 -14.55 -31.26
CA PHE A 81 -8.90 -14.26 -30.53
C PHE A 81 -10.05 -13.88 -31.45
N LYS A 82 -9.78 -13.14 -32.53
CA LYS A 82 -10.81 -12.82 -33.54
C LYS A 82 -11.41 -14.08 -34.17
N GLU A 83 -10.60 -15.05 -34.47
CA GLU A 83 -11.10 -16.32 -35.01
C GLU A 83 -11.94 -17.07 -33.98
N LEU A 84 -11.52 -17.10 -32.71
CA LEU A 84 -12.29 -17.70 -31.63
C LEU A 84 -13.64 -16.99 -31.43
N HIS A 85 -13.64 -15.67 -31.33
CA HIS A 85 -14.83 -14.86 -31.15
C HIS A 85 -15.82 -15.00 -32.31
N ASN A 86 -15.32 -15.18 -33.54
CA ASN A 86 -16.18 -15.45 -34.70
C ASN A 86 -16.88 -16.83 -34.63
N LYS A 87 -16.26 -17.79 -33.92
CA LYS A 87 -16.88 -19.12 -33.67
C LYS A 87 -17.84 -19.10 -32.49
N ASP A 88 -17.52 -18.31 -31.48
CA ASP A 88 -18.34 -18.16 -30.28
C ASP A 88 -18.25 -16.70 -29.78
N SER A 89 -19.31 -15.94 -30.02
CA SER A 89 -19.38 -14.51 -29.66
C SER A 89 -19.41 -14.24 -28.14
N SER A 90 -19.57 -15.26 -27.33
CA SER A 90 -19.49 -15.13 -25.86
C SER A 90 -18.05 -15.04 -25.33
N ILE A 91 -17.06 -15.35 -26.16
CA ILE A 91 -15.64 -15.29 -25.78
C ILE A 91 -15.17 -13.84 -25.79
N ILE A 92 -14.60 -13.41 -24.67
CA ILE A 92 -14.00 -12.08 -24.50
C ILE A 92 -12.47 -12.20 -24.37
N ALA A 93 -11.74 -11.19 -24.82
CA ALA A 93 -10.30 -11.07 -24.57
C ALA A 93 -10.07 -10.43 -23.20
N LEU A 94 -9.07 -10.90 -22.46
CA LEU A 94 -8.61 -10.29 -21.20
C LEU A 94 -7.19 -9.74 -21.38
N SER A 95 -7.03 -8.43 -21.26
CA SER A 95 -5.70 -7.80 -21.30
C SER A 95 -5.68 -6.48 -20.56
N ASN A 96 -4.62 -6.25 -19.80
CA ASN A 96 -4.36 -4.96 -19.14
C ASN A 96 -3.49 -4.03 -20.01
N ASP A 97 -3.03 -4.51 -21.15
CA ASP A 97 -2.32 -3.68 -22.12
C ASP A 97 -3.30 -2.78 -22.89
N ILE A 98 -3.04 -1.46 -22.83
CA ILE A 98 -3.91 -0.44 -23.43
C ILE A 98 -3.93 -0.56 -24.95
N LEU A 99 -2.75 -0.76 -25.57
CA LEU A 99 -2.66 -0.87 -27.02
C LEU A 99 -3.31 -2.14 -27.53
N PHE A 100 -3.17 -3.25 -26.79
CA PHE A 100 -3.88 -4.49 -27.07
C PHE A 100 -5.39 -4.25 -27.08
N GLY A 101 -5.93 -3.56 -26.07
CA GLY A 101 -7.35 -3.21 -25.99
C GLY A 101 -7.82 -2.35 -27.15
N PHE A 102 -7.06 -1.32 -27.54
CA PHE A 102 -7.39 -0.50 -28.70
C PHE A 102 -7.37 -1.31 -30.00
N THR A 103 -6.38 -2.17 -30.19
CA THR A 103 -6.31 -3.03 -31.38
C THR A 103 -7.49 -3.99 -31.45
N CYS A 104 -7.92 -4.59 -30.33
CA CYS A 104 -9.15 -5.38 -30.25
C CYS A 104 -10.38 -4.58 -30.68
N GLY A 105 -10.48 -3.30 -30.25
CA GLY A 105 -11.57 -2.40 -30.65
C GLY A 105 -11.64 -2.17 -32.16
N PHE A 106 -10.51 -2.03 -32.86
CA PHE A 106 -10.45 -1.85 -34.31
C PHE A 106 -11.02 -3.03 -35.09
N ILE A 107 -10.95 -4.23 -34.55
CA ILE A 107 -11.45 -5.44 -35.21
C ILE A 107 -12.72 -6.00 -34.56
N ASN A 108 -13.38 -5.20 -33.75
CA ASN A 108 -14.61 -5.55 -33.04
C ASN A 108 -14.51 -6.85 -32.24
N ILE A 109 -13.50 -6.92 -31.35
CA ILE A 109 -13.40 -7.93 -30.31
C ILE A 109 -13.66 -7.24 -28.96
N PRO A 110 -14.57 -7.73 -28.12
CA PRO A 110 -14.70 -7.27 -26.77
C PRO A 110 -13.42 -7.62 -25.98
N CYS A 111 -12.79 -6.61 -25.43
CA CYS A 111 -11.60 -6.77 -24.58
C CYS A 111 -11.86 -6.12 -23.24
N GLU A 112 -11.75 -6.90 -22.19
CA GLU A 112 -11.88 -6.45 -20.82
C GLU A 112 -10.53 -6.42 -20.13
N LYS A 113 -10.40 -5.50 -19.21
CA LYS A 113 -9.27 -5.46 -18.32
C LYS A 113 -9.57 -6.34 -17.11
N PHE A 114 -8.56 -7.06 -16.62
CA PHE A 114 -8.71 -7.92 -15.47
C PHE A 114 -7.98 -7.34 -14.25
N GLY A 115 -8.65 -7.45 -13.09
CA GLY A 115 -8.17 -6.84 -11.85
C GLY A 115 -8.73 -5.43 -11.66
N ASN A 116 -8.78 -4.99 -10.41
CA ASN A 116 -9.29 -3.66 -10.07
C ASN A 116 -8.41 -2.57 -10.70
N GLN A 117 -8.91 -1.94 -11.74
CA GLN A 117 -8.25 -0.82 -12.42
C GLN A 117 -8.60 0.55 -11.83
N ASP A 118 -9.63 0.60 -10.98
CA ASP A 118 -9.96 1.77 -10.19
C ASP A 118 -9.08 1.80 -8.93
N GLU A 119 -7.75 1.89 -9.13
CA GLU A 119 -6.79 2.06 -8.03
C GLU A 119 -7.04 3.35 -7.24
N ASN A 120 -7.92 4.24 -7.73
CA ASN A 120 -8.14 5.54 -7.11
C ASN A 120 -9.38 5.63 -6.20
N ASP A 121 -10.33 4.69 -6.24
CA ASP A 121 -11.59 4.89 -5.50
C ASP A 121 -11.94 3.82 -4.43
N ASN A 122 -11.23 2.69 -4.36
CA ASN A 122 -11.54 1.61 -3.40
C ASN A 122 -10.43 1.29 -2.39
N SER A 123 -9.47 2.18 -2.17
CA SER A 123 -8.50 1.96 -1.11
C SER A 123 -9.18 2.06 0.25
N TYR A 124 -9.00 1.05 1.12
CA TYR A 124 -9.51 1.07 2.49
C TYR A 124 -8.93 2.26 3.25
N LEU A 125 -9.75 3.27 3.51
CA LEU A 125 -9.32 4.53 4.15
C LEU A 125 -9.10 4.38 5.65
N GLY A 126 -9.68 3.34 6.27
CA GLY A 126 -9.75 3.13 7.72
C GLY A 126 -10.87 3.93 8.38
N TYR A 127 -11.66 4.66 7.62
CA TYR A 127 -12.83 5.40 8.09
C TYR A 127 -13.89 5.55 7.01
N LYS A 128 -15.13 5.78 7.43
CA LYS A 128 -16.25 6.20 6.59
C LYS A 128 -16.69 7.61 6.98
N GLU A 129 -17.00 8.41 5.97
CA GLU A 129 -17.56 9.76 6.13
C GLU A 129 -19.04 9.72 5.72
N ILE A 130 -19.93 10.03 6.64
CA ILE A 130 -21.37 9.91 6.43
C ILE A 130 -22.02 11.25 6.70
N THR A 131 -22.68 11.82 5.71
CA THR A 131 -23.50 13.03 5.90
C THR A 131 -24.89 12.62 6.33
N LEU A 132 -25.37 13.17 7.44
CA LEU A 132 -26.67 12.90 8.04
C LEU A 132 -27.47 14.17 8.20
N THR A 133 -28.77 14.05 8.04
CA THR A 133 -29.72 15.10 8.45
C THR A 133 -29.76 15.22 9.98
N GLU A 134 -30.29 16.34 10.50
CA GLU A 134 -30.46 16.53 11.96
C GLU A 134 -31.27 15.40 12.60
N TYR A 135 -32.31 14.93 11.92
CA TYR A 135 -33.14 13.82 12.39
C TYR A 135 -32.36 12.48 12.45
N GLU A 136 -31.56 12.19 11.43
CA GLU A 136 -30.73 10.98 11.41
C GLU A 136 -29.62 11.03 12.44
N LEU A 137 -29.02 12.22 12.68
CA LEU A 137 -28.05 12.43 13.76
C LEU A 137 -28.67 12.16 15.12
N ALA A 138 -29.86 12.71 15.39
CA ALA A 138 -30.59 12.47 16.65
C ALA A 138 -30.86 10.96 16.84
N THR A 139 -31.35 10.30 15.79
CA THR A 139 -31.61 8.84 15.81
C THR A 139 -30.32 8.05 16.07
N PHE A 140 -29.21 8.45 15.46
CA PHE A 140 -27.91 7.79 15.70
C PHE A 140 -27.47 7.95 17.16
N TYR A 141 -27.62 9.12 17.75
CA TYR A 141 -27.24 9.36 19.15
C TYR A 141 -28.06 8.53 20.15
N GLU A 142 -29.30 8.27 19.83
CA GLU A 142 -30.17 7.41 20.64
C GLU A 142 -29.80 5.92 20.54
N CYS A 143 -29.61 5.43 19.34
CA CYS A 143 -29.48 3.98 19.08
C CYS A 143 -28.03 3.49 18.95
N LYS A 144 -27.13 4.30 18.41
CA LYS A 144 -25.71 3.97 18.14
C LYS A 144 -25.50 2.61 17.47
N ILE A 145 -26.31 2.33 16.42
CA ILE A 145 -26.26 1.08 15.67
C ILE A 145 -25.30 1.25 14.48
N ASN A 146 -24.44 0.25 14.24
CA ASN A 146 -23.57 0.19 13.07
C ASN A 146 -24.37 -0.23 11.82
N LYS A 147 -25.03 0.72 11.18
CA LYS A 147 -25.79 0.52 9.94
C LYS A 147 -24.98 0.71 8.65
N TRP A 148 -23.70 1.01 8.78
CA TRP A 148 -22.80 1.27 7.66
C TRP A 148 -21.74 0.18 7.48
N ASP A 149 -21.89 -0.97 8.12
CA ASP A 149 -20.98 -2.11 8.04
C ASP A 149 -19.52 -1.73 8.28
N LEU A 150 -19.30 -0.92 9.34
CA LEU A 150 -17.95 -0.59 9.78
C LEU A 150 -17.25 -1.85 10.28
N LEU A 151 -16.02 -2.03 9.82
CA LEU A 151 -15.14 -3.07 10.31
C LEU A 151 -14.64 -2.74 11.73
N LEU A 152 -14.22 -3.76 12.45
CA LEU A 152 -13.65 -3.55 13.80
C LEU A 152 -12.46 -2.59 13.74
N ASN A 153 -12.45 -1.60 14.63
CA ASN A 153 -11.50 -0.48 14.70
C ASN A 153 -11.52 0.49 13.49
N GLU A 154 -12.50 0.39 12.62
CA GLU A 154 -12.76 1.41 11.61
C GLU A 154 -13.42 2.64 12.24
N TYR A 155 -13.13 3.80 11.70
CA TYR A 155 -13.65 5.06 12.21
C TYR A 155 -14.89 5.52 11.45
N LEU A 156 -15.73 6.28 12.13
CA LEU A 156 -16.90 6.98 11.59
C LEU A 156 -16.73 8.47 11.80
N LEU A 157 -16.79 9.23 10.72
CA LEU A 157 -16.87 10.68 10.72
C LEU A 157 -18.29 11.08 10.32
N LEU A 158 -19.03 11.66 11.25
CA LEU A 158 -20.37 12.16 10.99
C LEU A 158 -20.30 13.61 10.52
N LYS A 159 -20.96 13.90 9.41
CA LYS A 159 -21.08 15.22 8.83
C LYS A 159 -22.52 15.72 8.91
N ASP A 160 -22.66 17.01 9.09
CA ASP A 160 -23.95 17.70 8.98
C ASP A 160 -24.32 17.97 7.50
N GLY A 161 -25.48 18.60 7.30
CA GLY A 161 -25.95 18.98 5.96
C GLY A 161 -25.06 20.00 5.23
N ASN A 162 -24.15 20.70 5.92
CA ASN A 162 -23.18 21.61 5.36
C ASN A 162 -21.87 20.90 4.96
N GLY A 163 -21.71 19.64 5.37
CA GLY A 163 -20.51 18.85 5.12
C GLY A 163 -19.45 18.97 6.24
N ASP A 164 -19.75 19.70 7.32
CA ASP A 164 -18.85 19.83 8.46
C ASP A 164 -18.87 18.59 9.35
N ILE A 165 -17.68 18.15 9.80
CA ILE A 165 -17.55 16.97 10.68
C ILE A 165 -17.98 17.38 12.10
N VAL A 166 -19.14 16.89 12.52
CA VAL A 166 -19.72 17.18 13.85
C VAL A 166 -19.24 16.20 14.90
N ASP A 167 -19.10 14.92 14.57
CA ASP A 167 -18.65 13.89 15.50
C ASP A 167 -17.74 12.84 14.88
N LYS A 168 -16.99 12.15 15.74
CA LYS A 168 -15.99 11.14 15.38
C LYS A 168 -16.06 9.98 16.34
N TYR A 169 -16.16 8.76 15.79
CA TYR A 169 -16.23 7.52 16.57
C TYR A 169 -15.29 6.46 16.01
N ARG A 170 -14.86 5.54 16.87
CA ARG A 170 -14.25 4.27 16.48
C ARG A 170 -15.23 3.14 16.77
N TRP A 171 -15.44 2.26 15.78
CA TRP A 171 -16.26 1.07 15.98
C TRP A 171 -15.45 -0.01 16.71
N THR A 172 -15.95 -0.50 17.82
CA THR A 172 -15.32 -1.52 18.65
C THR A 172 -16.27 -2.68 18.91
N ILE A 173 -15.76 -3.77 19.48
CA ILE A 173 -16.60 -4.91 19.88
C ILE A 173 -17.69 -4.52 20.91
N ASN A 174 -17.47 -3.44 21.64
CA ASN A 174 -18.41 -2.92 22.66
C ASN A 174 -19.28 -1.75 22.14
N GLY A 175 -19.25 -1.48 20.82
CA GLY A 175 -19.99 -0.37 20.23
C GLY A 175 -19.10 0.82 19.84
N PHE A 176 -19.75 1.96 19.56
CA PHE A 176 -19.08 3.19 19.18
C PHE A 176 -18.40 3.89 20.37
N VAL A 177 -17.12 4.15 20.24
CA VAL A 177 -16.32 4.92 21.20
C VAL A 177 -16.03 6.30 20.62
N PRO A 178 -16.40 7.41 21.27
CA PRO A 178 -16.11 8.75 20.79
C PRO A 178 -14.61 9.04 20.79
N ILE A 179 -14.13 9.76 19.78
CA ILE A 179 -12.73 10.11 19.63
C ILE A 179 -12.42 11.44 20.30
N ILE A 180 -11.59 11.38 21.32
CA ILE A 180 -11.06 12.54 22.04
C ILE A 180 -9.55 12.49 21.93
N ALA A 181 -8.98 13.19 20.94
CA ALA A 181 -7.54 13.23 20.74
C ALA A 181 -6.89 14.23 21.70
N LYS A 182 -6.18 13.72 22.69
CA LYS A 182 -5.30 14.52 23.55
C LYS A 182 -4.00 14.84 22.79
N PRO A 183 -3.39 16.02 23.00
CA PRO A 183 -2.10 16.33 22.45
C PRO A 183 -1.04 15.28 22.82
N LEU A 184 -0.17 14.94 21.87
CA LEU A 184 1.03 14.16 22.18
C LEU A 184 2.06 15.12 22.80
N LYS A 185 2.57 14.78 23.98
CA LYS A 185 3.51 15.60 24.73
C LYS A 185 4.91 15.02 24.66
N SER A 186 5.83 15.74 24.04
CA SER A 186 7.21 15.30 23.93
C SER A 186 8.15 16.43 24.35
N LEU A 187 9.15 16.11 25.18
CA LEU A 187 10.21 17.06 25.52
C LEU A 187 11.05 17.48 24.29
N TYR A 188 11.10 16.61 23.27
CA TYR A 188 11.90 16.85 22.07
C TYR A 188 11.13 17.58 20.96
N LEU A 189 9.82 17.33 20.87
CA LEU A 189 8.96 17.82 19.78
C LEU A 189 7.92 18.84 20.26
N GLY A 190 7.87 19.09 21.57
CA GLY A 190 6.82 19.91 22.18
C GLY A 190 5.45 19.23 22.17
N ASP A 191 4.40 20.02 22.30
CA ASP A 191 3.02 19.58 22.27
C ASP A 191 2.51 19.49 20.84
N ILE A 192 2.26 18.28 20.36
CA ILE A 192 1.70 18.04 19.03
C ILE A 192 0.18 17.88 19.15
N LYS A 193 -0.55 18.87 18.65
CA LYS A 193 -2.01 18.87 18.57
C LYS A 193 -2.46 18.44 17.19
N ALA A 194 -3.53 17.66 17.11
CA ALA A 194 -4.18 17.37 15.83
C ALA A 194 -4.70 18.68 15.20
N ARG A 195 -4.43 18.88 13.93
CA ARG A 195 -4.86 20.06 13.16
C ARG A 195 -6.17 19.82 12.41
N ASP A 196 -6.53 18.56 12.22
CA ASP A 196 -7.72 18.14 11.51
C ASP A 196 -8.31 16.84 12.11
N PRO A 197 -9.54 16.46 11.73
CA PRO A 197 -10.17 15.24 12.21
C PRO A 197 -9.38 13.96 11.90
N TYR A 198 -8.71 13.86 10.74
CA TYR A 198 -7.95 12.67 10.35
C TYR A 198 -6.72 12.47 11.24
N GLN A 199 -6.05 13.56 11.62
CA GLN A 199 -4.97 13.50 12.60
C GLN A 199 -5.48 13.11 13.99
N MET A 200 -6.74 13.47 14.35
CA MET A 200 -7.37 12.99 15.60
C MET A 200 -7.54 11.47 15.57
N LEU A 201 -8.02 10.91 14.45
CA LEU A 201 -8.13 9.45 14.28
C LEU A 201 -6.75 8.78 14.39
N ALA A 202 -5.72 9.37 13.78
CA ALA A 202 -4.37 8.86 13.84
C ALA A 202 -3.81 8.82 15.27
N ILE A 203 -4.03 9.88 16.07
CA ILE A 203 -3.63 9.91 17.47
C ILE A 203 -4.41 8.88 18.31
N ASP A 204 -5.71 8.69 18.04
CA ASP A 204 -6.49 7.63 18.69
C ASP A 204 -5.93 6.25 18.36
N SER A 205 -5.63 5.98 17.09
CA SER A 205 -5.02 4.73 16.66
C SER A 205 -3.67 4.47 17.33
N LEU A 206 -2.78 5.47 17.40
CA LEU A 206 -1.50 5.36 18.11
C LEU A 206 -1.68 4.96 19.57
N ASN A 207 -2.68 5.51 20.24
CA ASN A 207 -2.89 5.30 21.67
C ASN A 207 -3.56 3.96 22.00
N ASN A 208 -4.40 3.43 21.12
CA ASN A 208 -5.33 2.35 21.43
C ASN A 208 -5.09 1.05 20.66
N MET A 209 -4.32 1.07 19.54
CA MET A 209 -4.09 -0.13 18.71
C MET A 209 -2.69 -0.68 18.90
N ASP A 210 -2.55 -1.98 18.76
CA ASP A 210 -1.23 -2.64 18.75
C ASP A 210 -0.52 -2.40 17.42
N PHE A 211 -1.27 -2.37 16.33
CA PHE A 211 -0.77 -2.11 14.99
C PHE A 211 -1.52 -0.93 14.35
N THR A 212 -0.80 0.14 14.11
CA THR A 212 -1.29 1.37 13.47
C THR A 212 -0.61 1.58 12.12
N LEU A 213 -1.39 1.82 11.06
CA LEU A 213 -0.87 2.15 9.74
C LEU A 213 -1.40 3.50 9.29
N PHE A 214 -0.50 4.40 8.91
CA PHE A 214 -0.85 5.69 8.32
C PHE A 214 -0.41 5.76 6.87
N TYR A 215 -1.26 6.30 6.04
CA TYR A 215 -0.86 6.65 4.70
C TYR A 215 -1.48 7.99 4.26
N GLY A 216 -0.92 8.58 3.24
CA GLY A 216 -1.37 9.85 2.72
C GLY A 216 -0.22 10.62 2.08
N VAL A 217 -0.58 11.72 1.43
CA VAL A 217 0.37 12.56 0.69
C VAL A 217 1.50 13.09 1.57
N ALA A 218 2.59 13.43 0.92
CA ALA A 218 3.73 14.04 1.60
C ALA A 218 3.31 15.35 2.28
N GLY A 219 3.76 15.56 3.54
CA GLY A 219 3.38 16.74 4.35
C GLY A 219 2.10 16.59 5.17
N SER A 220 1.44 15.44 5.16
CA SER A 220 0.25 15.18 6.00
C SER A 220 0.56 14.93 7.49
N ALA A 221 1.81 15.07 7.91
CA ALA A 221 2.32 14.92 9.27
C ALA A 221 2.43 13.47 9.79
N LYS A 222 2.46 12.45 8.92
CA LYS A 222 2.64 11.03 9.32
C LYS A 222 3.81 10.84 10.28
N THR A 223 5.00 11.20 9.83
CA THR A 223 6.26 11.07 10.60
C THR A 223 6.24 11.87 11.90
N LEU A 224 5.64 13.08 11.89
CA LEU A 224 5.54 13.91 13.08
C LEU A 224 4.68 13.26 14.16
N LEU A 225 3.52 12.71 13.79
CA LEU A 225 2.60 12.03 14.70
C LEU A 225 3.23 10.73 15.23
N SER A 226 3.86 9.93 14.36
CA SER A 226 4.53 8.69 14.74
C SER A 226 5.68 8.95 15.72
N LEU A 227 6.60 9.86 15.40
CA LEU A 227 7.72 10.21 16.27
C LEU A 227 7.25 10.88 17.57
N GLY A 228 6.22 11.73 17.51
CA GLY A 228 5.63 12.36 18.69
C GLY A 228 5.12 11.33 19.70
N TRP A 229 4.39 10.33 19.23
CA TRP A 229 3.91 9.24 20.06
C TRP A 229 5.07 8.37 20.59
N ILE A 230 6.06 8.05 19.76
CA ILE A 230 7.24 7.25 20.13
C ILE A 230 8.01 7.96 21.24
N MET A 231 8.33 9.25 21.06
CA MET A 231 9.08 10.02 22.04
C MET A 231 8.32 10.17 23.36
N GLN A 232 7.03 10.48 23.32
CA GLN A 232 6.18 10.50 24.50
C GLN A 232 6.19 9.14 25.21
N SER A 233 6.07 8.05 24.47
CA SER A 233 5.98 6.69 25.01
C SER A 233 7.30 6.23 25.64
N ILE A 234 8.45 6.63 25.09
CA ILE A 234 9.77 6.40 25.70
C ILE A 234 9.90 7.19 27.00
N GLN A 235 9.51 8.48 26.99
CA GLN A 235 9.58 9.35 28.17
C GLN A 235 8.67 8.89 29.33
N THR A 236 7.49 8.38 28.99
CA THR A 236 6.53 7.84 29.98
C THR A 236 6.78 6.37 30.31
N GLN A 237 7.86 5.77 29.79
CA GLN A 237 8.21 4.36 29.97
C GLN A 237 7.13 3.38 29.52
N LYS A 238 6.25 3.82 28.61
CA LYS A 238 5.25 2.94 27.96
C LYS A 238 5.92 1.95 27.01
N ILE A 239 7.02 2.37 26.38
CA ILE A 239 7.92 1.52 25.58
C ILE A 239 9.36 1.72 26.06
N ASN A 240 10.19 0.68 25.93
CA ASN A 240 11.60 0.73 26.31
C ASN A 240 12.44 1.40 25.23
N LYS A 241 12.23 1.00 23.98
CA LYS A 241 12.94 1.50 22.80
C LYS A 241 12.07 1.44 21.54
N CYS A 242 12.47 2.17 20.52
CA CYS A 242 11.90 2.06 19.18
C CYS A 242 12.94 1.54 18.18
N VAL A 243 12.57 0.49 17.44
CA VAL A 243 13.33 -0.01 16.31
C VAL A 243 12.74 0.60 15.04
N ILE A 244 13.52 1.46 14.38
CA ILE A 244 13.13 2.17 13.16
C ILE A 244 13.65 1.38 11.97
N VAL A 245 12.75 0.80 11.19
CA VAL A 245 13.07 0.08 9.96
C VAL A 245 12.83 1.00 8.77
N PHE A 246 13.78 1.07 7.87
CA PHE A 246 13.70 1.90 6.68
C PHE A 246 14.31 1.20 5.46
N ASN A 247 13.80 1.57 4.30
CA ASN A 247 14.36 1.11 3.04
C ASN A 247 15.32 2.19 2.49
N SER A 248 16.58 1.84 2.28
CA SER A 248 17.59 2.72 1.70
C SER A 248 17.60 2.64 0.17
N VAL A 249 16.41 2.72 -0.44
CA VAL A 249 16.30 2.74 -1.91
C VAL A 249 16.70 4.13 -2.42
N PRO A 250 17.65 4.22 -3.37
CA PRO A 250 17.95 5.48 -4.04
C PRO A 250 16.74 5.95 -4.87
N LEU A 251 16.56 7.27 -4.97
CA LEU A 251 15.52 7.86 -5.83
C LEU A 251 15.61 7.28 -7.26
N LYS A 252 14.48 7.15 -7.95
CA LYS A 252 14.45 6.77 -9.37
C LYS A 252 15.50 7.58 -10.15
N ASN A 253 16.39 6.88 -10.86
CA ASN A 253 17.48 7.46 -11.63
C ASN A 253 18.66 8.09 -10.86
N SER A 254 18.71 7.97 -9.53
CA SER A 254 19.95 8.30 -8.78
C SER A 254 20.92 7.12 -8.84
N GLN A 255 22.22 7.42 -8.86
CA GLN A 255 23.26 6.41 -8.70
C GLN A 255 23.17 5.85 -7.27
N SER A 256 23.46 4.55 -7.08
CA SER A 256 23.58 3.96 -5.75
C SER A 256 24.53 4.82 -4.93
N GLN A 257 24.07 5.27 -3.76
CA GLN A 257 24.91 6.07 -2.86
C GLN A 257 26.17 5.26 -2.53
N GLY A 258 27.33 5.84 -2.86
CA GLY A 258 28.61 5.19 -2.65
C GLY A 258 28.90 4.91 -1.17
N PHE A 259 30.03 4.30 -0.94
CA PHE A 259 30.51 3.93 0.39
C PHE A 259 30.67 5.17 1.30
N TYR A 260 29.83 5.29 2.33
CA TYR A 260 30.01 6.30 3.37
C TYR A 260 31.13 5.86 4.32
N PRO A 261 32.14 6.73 4.63
CA PRO A 261 33.14 6.43 5.65
C PRO A 261 32.51 6.49 7.05
N GLY A 262 33.03 5.69 7.97
CA GLY A 262 32.59 5.68 9.37
C GLY A 262 32.04 4.33 9.84
N ASP A 263 31.69 4.23 11.12
CA ASP A 263 31.04 3.08 11.68
C ASP A 263 29.59 2.95 11.16
N ARG A 264 28.93 1.83 11.49
CA ARG A 264 27.57 1.54 10.99
C ARG A 264 26.56 2.62 11.41
N ASN A 265 26.61 3.08 12.64
CA ASN A 265 25.69 4.08 13.16
C ASN A 265 25.91 5.45 12.50
N GLN A 266 27.15 5.85 12.30
CA GLN A 266 27.49 7.08 11.59
C GLN A 266 26.98 7.06 10.14
N LYS A 267 27.12 5.94 9.44
CA LYS A 267 26.58 5.77 8.08
C LYS A 267 25.06 5.90 8.04
N LEU A 268 24.37 5.29 9.00
CA LEU A 268 22.92 5.35 9.09
C LEU A 268 22.42 6.75 9.45
N LEU A 269 23.14 7.47 10.31
CA LEU A 269 22.83 8.86 10.65
C LEU A 269 23.05 9.83 9.48
N GLN A 270 24.00 9.56 8.61
CA GLN A 270 24.23 10.32 7.38
C GLN A 270 23.24 10.00 6.26
N SER A 271 22.39 8.97 6.44
CA SER A 271 21.34 8.63 5.48
C SER A 271 20.20 9.66 5.49
N SER A 272 19.32 9.57 4.50
CA SER A 272 18.09 10.38 4.42
C SER A 272 17.22 10.27 5.69
N LEU A 273 17.19 9.11 6.32
CA LEU A 273 16.48 8.91 7.59
C LEU A 273 17.10 9.71 8.73
N GLY A 274 18.43 9.71 8.85
CA GLY A 274 19.13 10.53 9.86
C GLY A 274 18.83 12.01 9.69
N GLY A 275 18.79 12.50 8.46
CA GLY A 275 18.39 13.88 8.15
C GLY A 275 16.94 14.18 8.55
N ILE A 276 15.99 13.26 8.28
CA ILE A 276 14.60 13.41 8.70
C ILE A 276 14.48 13.42 10.23
N LEU A 277 15.14 12.50 10.92
CA LEU A 277 15.12 12.42 12.38
C LEU A 277 15.73 13.68 13.01
N SER A 278 16.90 14.13 12.53
CA SER A 278 17.55 15.36 12.98
C SER A 278 16.64 16.58 12.77
N SER A 279 16.08 16.74 11.59
CA SER A 279 15.13 17.82 11.28
C SER A 279 13.89 17.82 12.19
N LYS A 280 13.45 16.66 12.66
CA LYS A 280 12.26 16.54 13.53
C LYS A 280 12.60 16.63 15.01
N LEU A 281 13.71 16.05 15.45
CA LEU A 281 14.12 16.00 16.87
C LEU A 281 14.98 17.18 17.31
N GLY A 282 15.29 18.11 16.41
CA GLY A 282 16.01 19.35 16.71
C GLY A 282 17.44 19.39 16.22
N ASP A 283 18.24 18.33 16.43
CA ASP A 283 19.57 18.21 15.87
C ASP A 283 20.06 16.74 15.81
N MET A 284 21.21 16.52 15.18
CA MET A 284 21.83 15.21 15.03
C MET A 284 22.32 14.65 16.37
N THR A 285 22.84 15.53 17.26
CA THR A 285 23.37 15.15 18.57
C THR A 285 22.32 14.50 19.45
N MET A 286 21.05 14.95 19.33
CA MET A 286 19.94 14.37 20.04
C MET A 286 19.65 12.94 19.55
N VAL A 287 19.67 12.73 18.23
CA VAL A 287 19.46 11.39 17.63
C VAL A 287 20.57 10.43 18.08
N GLU A 288 21.84 10.87 18.05
CA GLU A 288 22.99 10.10 18.52
C GLU A 288 22.88 9.75 20.00
N THR A 289 22.42 10.67 20.83
CA THR A 289 22.22 10.45 22.26
C THR A 289 21.15 9.36 22.49
N LEU A 290 20.03 9.42 21.78
CA LEU A 290 18.97 8.42 21.89
C LEU A 290 19.42 7.02 21.42
N ILE A 291 20.25 6.96 20.39
CA ILE A 291 20.85 5.70 19.91
C ILE A 291 21.83 5.16 20.93
N THR A 292 22.74 5.99 21.48
CA THR A 292 23.72 5.59 22.49
C THR A 292 23.06 5.11 23.78
N GLN A 293 21.94 5.71 24.16
CA GLN A 293 21.12 5.27 25.29
C GLN A 293 20.31 4.00 25.00
N GLY A 294 20.35 3.46 23.78
CA GLY A 294 19.57 2.31 23.36
C GLY A 294 18.06 2.57 23.26
N LYS A 295 17.64 3.85 23.18
CA LYS A 295 16.23 4.24 23.05
C LYS A 295 15.77 4.24 21.60
N LEU A 296 16.67 4.45 20.66
CA LEU A 296 16.43 4.29 19.21
C LEU A 296 17.42 3.30 18.63
N MET A 297 16.95 2.48 17.72
CA MET A 297 17.75 1.56 16.92
C MET A 297 17.38 1.71 15.45
N LEU A 298 18.33 2.06 14.60
CA LEU A 298 18.11 2.21 13.16
C LEU A 298 18.49 0.92 12.44
N VAL A 299 17.57 0.36 11.67
CA VAL A 299 17.73 -0.94 11.01
C VAL A 299 17.34 -0.85 9.54
N PRO A 300 18.26 -1.02 8.60
CA PRO A 300 17.91 -1.23 7.20
C PRO A 300 17.08 -2.50 7.02
N THR A 301 16.18 -2.52 6.04
CA THR A 301 15.31 -3.67 5.75
C THR A 301 16.08 -4.98 5.54
N CYS A 302 17.29 -4.92 4.96
CA CYS A 302 18.15 -6.10 4.73
C CYS A 302 18.61 -6.79 6.03
N ASP A 303 18.69 -6.07 7.14
CA ASP A 303 19.22 -6.55 8.41
C ASP A 303 18.17 -6.99 9.41
N ILE A 304 16.89 -6.82 9.09
CA ILE A 304 15.77 -7.08 10.01
C ILE A 304 15.69 -8.54 10.49
N ARG A 305 16.19 -9.49 9.69
CA ARG A 305 16.11 -10.93 10.01
C ARG A 305 16.80 -11.32 11.31
N GLY A 306 17.86 -10.59 11.68
CA GLY A 306 18.63 -10.82 12.91
C GLY A 306 18.09 -10.10 14.14
N ILE A 307 16.96 -9.38 14.06
CA ILE A 307 16.45 -8.51 15.11
C ILE A 307 15.15 -9.07 15.65
N GLU A 308 15.03 -9.12 16.97
CA GLU A 308 13.79 -9.40 17.68
C GLU A 308 13.33 -8.15 18.41
N ILE A 309 12.05 -7.81 18.28
CA ILE A 309 11.41 -6.63 18.87
C ILE A 309 10.46 -7.14 19.95
N SER A 310 10.80 -6.83 21.20
CA SER A 310 10.11 -7.34 22.39
C SER A 310 8.72 -6.71 22.57
N GLU A 311 7.92 -7.26 23.46
CA GLU A 311 6.55 -6.77 23.77
C GLU A 311 6.51 -5.32 24.26
N ASN A 312 7.55 -4.88 24.98
CA ASN A 312 7.69 -3.53 25.50
C ASN A 312 8.48 -2.59 24.55
N ASP A 313 8.72 -3.00 23.31
CA ASP A 313 9.39 -2.19 22.31
C ASP A 313 8.39 -1.75 21.23
N CYS A 314 8.79 -0.77 20.44
CA CYS A 314 8.03 -0.32 19.27
C CYS A 314 8.79 -0.64 17.99
N LEU A 315 8.10 -1.21 17.01
CA LEU A 315 8.53 -1.26 15.62
C LEU A 315 7.96 -0.05 14.88
N TYR A 316 8.81 0.75 14.27
CA TYR A 316 8.38 1.82 13.39
C TYR A 316 8.98 1.63 11.99
N VAL A 317 8.10 1.55 10.99
CA VAL A 317 8.48 1.37 9.57
C VAL A 317 8.16 2.65 8.82
N SER A 318 9.19 3.35 8.37
CA SER A 318 9.07 4.60 7.61
C SER A 318 9.19 4.34 6.11
N GLU A 319 8.51 5.16 5.29
CA GLU A 319 8.53 5.09 3.82
C GLU A 319 8.18 3.69 3.28
N SER A 320 7.16 3.08 3.88
CA SER A 320 6.80 1.67 3.65
C SER A 320 6.23 1.36 2.26
N GLN A 321 5.89 2.38 1.45
CA GLN A 321 5.47 2.21 0.05
C GLN A 321 6.55 1.55 -0.82
N ASN A 322 7.81 1.61 -0.38
CA ASN A 322 8.95 1.02 -1.06
C ASN A 322 9.33 -0.37 -0.51
N ILE A 323 8.43 -1.02 0.22
CA ILE A 323 8.64 -2.35 0.80
C ILE A 323 7.69 -3.34 0.14
N ASP A 324 8.25 -4.42 -0.43
CA ASP A 324 7.48 -5.52 -1.00
C ASP A 324 6.77 -6.36 0.07
N ALA A 325 5.77 -7.14 -0.36
CA ALA A 325 4.94 -7.95 0.55
C ALA A 325 5.74 -9.01 1.33
N TYR A 326 6.77 -9.61 0.73
CA TYR A 326 7.61 -10.61 1.40
C TYR A 326 8.47 -9.97 2.49
N THR A 327 9.10 -8.84 2.19
CA THR A 327 9.91 -8.06 3.15
C THR A 327 9.03 -7.54 4.29
N MET A 328 7.85 -6.99 3.97
CA MET A 328 6.87 -6.54 4.97
C MET A 328 6.46 -7.67 5.91
N ARG A 329 6.14 -8.85 5.37
CA ARG A 329 5.84 -10.04 6.19
C ARG A 329 7.01 -10.37 7.13
N THR A 330 8.24 -10.34 6.62
CA THR A 330 9.44 -10.62 7.41
C THR A 330 9.60 -9.62 8.56
N ILE A 331 9.37 -8.33 8.30
CA ILE A 331 9.41 -7.26 9.30
C ILE A 331 8.35 -7.50 10.38
N LEU A 332 7.10 -7.69 10.00
CA LEU A 332 5.98 -7.87 10.93
C LEU A 332 6.14 -9.09 11.84
N GLN A 333 6.74 -10.18 11.33
CA GLN A 333 7.01 -11.39 12.13
C GLN A 333 8.06 -11.20 13.24
N ARG A 334 8.79 -10.08 13.25
CA ARG A 334 9.80 -9.77 14.28
C ARG A 334 9.26 -8.98 15.45
N ALA A 335 8.09 -8.38 15.32
CA ALA A 335 7.50 -7.52 16.33
C ALA A 335 6.51 -8.28 17.23
N LYS A 336 6.73 -8.18 18.54
CA LYS A 336 5.78 -8.63 19.57
C LYS A 336 5.08 -7.47 20.25
N GLY A 337 5.64 -6.26 20.16
CA GLY A 337 5.11 -5.04 20.76
C GLY A 337 4.34 -4.16 19.77
N LYS A 338 4.30 -2.88 20.05
CA LYS A 338 3.63 -1.87 19.22
C LYS A 338 4.23 -1.81 17.82
N ILE A 339 3.37 -1.76 16.79
CA ILE A 339 3.76 -1.59 15.40
C ILE A 339 3.17 -0.28 14.87
N ILE A 340 4.02 0.54 14.25
CA ILE A 340 3.63 1.75 13.53
C ILE A 340 4.22 1.67 12.13
N ILE A 341 3.38 1.78 11.12
CA ILE A 341 3.80 1.81 9.71
C ILE A 341 3.29 3.11 9.09
N GLU A 342 4.15 3.77 8.33
CA GLU A 342 3.75 4.92 7.53
C GLU A 342 4.28 4.84 6.10
N GLY A 343 3.53 5.44 5.17
CA GLY A 343 3.94 5.51 3.78
C GLY A 343 3.01 6.36 2.93
N ASP A 344 3.37 6.48 1.66
CA ASP A 344 2.57 7.11 0.62
C ASP A 344 2.12 6.05 -0.37
N MET A 345 0.82 5.92 -0.64
CA MET A 345 0.33 4.88 -1.55
C MET A 345 0.38 5.27 -3.02
N LEU A 346 0.40 6.56 -3.34
CA LEU A 346 0.09 7.05 -4.68
C LEU A 346 1.27 7.73 -5.40
N GLU A 347 2.11 8.50 -4.70
CA GLU A 347 2.95 9.49 -5.37
C GLU A 347 4.47 9.21 -5.30
N GLN A 348 4.95 8.45 -4.32
CA GLN A 348 6.39 8.28 -4.08
C GLN A 348 6.83 6.82 -4.11
N ARG A 349 6.57 6.12 -5.21
CA ARG A 349 7.07 4.76 -5.42
C ARG A 349 8.39 4.78 -6.18
N ASP A 350 9.50 4.61 -5.49
CA ASP A 350 10.84 4.56 -6.09
C ASP A 350 11.19 3.18 -6.68
N LEU A 351 10.47 2.14 -6.30
CA LEU A 351 10.66 0.78 -6.85
C LEU A 351 10.02 0.65 -8.24
N ARG A 352 10.83 0.30 -9.21
CA ARG A 352 10.35 -0.01 -10.57
C ARG A 352 9.58 -1.33 -10.56
N GLY A 353 8.35 -1.33 -11.06
CA GLY A 353 7.54 -2.55 -11.26
C GLY A 353 6.78 -3.02 -10.04
N SER A 354 6.74 -2.27 -8.93
CA SER A 354 5.89 -2.59 -7.77
C SER A 354 4.42 -2.37 -8.15
N ASN A 355 3.75 -3.47 -8.42
CA ASN A 355 2.31 -3.51 -8.61
C ASN A 355 1.58 -3.42 -7.25
N SER A 356 0.29 -3.06 -7.26
CA SER A 356 -0.54 -3.01 -6.06
C SER A 356 -0.53 -4.32 -5.26
N GLN A 357 -0.41 -5.46 -5.93
CA GLN A 357 -0.35 -6.79 -5.30
C GLN A 357 0.96 -7.09 -4.58
N ASP A 358 2.08 -6.49 -5.00
CA ASP A 358 3.38 -6.69 -4.38
C ASP A 358 3.74 -5.61 -3.35
N ASN A 359 2.87 -4.62 -3.16
CA ASN A 359 3.05 -3.59 -2.17
C ASN A 359 2.78 -4.12 -0.77
N GLY A 360 3.82 -4.19 0.08
CA GLY A 360 3.73 -4.73 1.43
C GLY A 360 2.76 -3.98 2.33
N MET A 361 2.61 -2.67 2.15
CA MET A 361 1.67 -1.85 2.92
C MET A 361 0.22 -2.14 2.56
N LEU A 362 -0.10 -2.19 1.25
CA LEU A 362 -1.45 -2.54 0.78
C LEU A 362 -1.84 -3.95 1.23
N ARG A 363 -0.90 -4.90 1.12
CA ARG A 363 -1.13 -6.28 1.55
C ARG A 363 -1.32 -6.38 3.07
N ALA A 364 -0.61 -5.58 3.85
CA ALA A 364 -0.83 -5.51 5.30
C ALA A 364 -2.23 -4.96 5.62
N ILE A 365 -2.68 -3.89 4.97
CA ILE A 365 -4.03 -3.36 5.14
C ILE A 365 -5.07 -4.44 4.85
N GLU A 366 -4.95 -5.13 3.71
CA GLU A 366 -5.90 -6.15 3.28
C GLU A 366 -6.05 -7.30 4.29
N ILE A 367 -4.93 -7.77 4.84
CA ILE A 367 -4.92 -8.91 5.78
C ILE A 367 -5.37 -8.49 7.18
N PHE A 368 -5.01 -7.28 7.64
CA PHE A 368 -5.25 -6.88 9.02
C PHE A 368 -6.53 -6.07 9.25
N LYS A 369 -7.15 -5.48 8.19
CA LYS A 369 -8.40 -4.72 8.32
C LYS A 369 -9.48 -5.57 9.00
N GLY A 370 -10.20 -4.98 9.95
CA GLY A 370 -11.23 -5.65 10.72
C GLY A 370 -10.73 -6.59 11.82
N THR A 371 -9.41 -6.74 12.02
CA THR A 371 -8.88 -7.46 13.18
C THR A 371 -8.88 -6.57 14.43
N LYS A 372 -8.89 -7.19 15.62
CA LYS A 372 -8.89 -6.44 16.89
C LYS A 372 -7.60 -5.65 17.16
N TYR A 373 -6.53 -5.96 16.45
CA TYR A 373 -5.20 -5.39 16.69
C TYR A 373 -4.90 -4.16 15.85
N PHE A 374 -5.61 -3.98 14.74
CA PHE A 374 -5.25 -3.09 13.64
C PHE A 374 -6.19 -1.93 13.46
N SER A 375 -5.62 -0.79 13.14
CA SER A 375 -6.33 0.36 12.60
C SER A 375 -5.50 1.04 11.51
N CYS A 376 -6.17 1.48 10.47
CA CYS A 376 -5.61 2.22 9.36
C CYS A 376 -6.20 3.63 9.34
N VAL A 377 -5.42 4.63 8.94
CA VAL A 377 -5.93 6.00 8.73
C VAL A 377 -5.28 6.64 7.51
N LYS A 378 -6.08 7.03 6.52
CA LYS A 378 -5.64 7.90 5.43
C LYS A 378 -5.66 9.35 5.90
N LEU A 379 -4.50 10.00 5.91
CA LEU A 379 -4.37 11.43 6.17
C LEU A 379 -4.59 12.20 4.87
N LYS A 380 -5.70 12.94 4.78
CA LYS A 380 -6.11 13.64 3.54
C LYS A 380 -5.40 14.97 3.33
N ASN A 381 -5.13 15.71 4.41
CA ASN A 381 -4.70 17.08 4.32
C ASN A 381 -3.17 17.21 4.34
N THR A 382 -2.64 18.06 3.46
CA THR A 382 -1.22 18.45 3.48
C THR A 382 -1.05 19.77 4.22
N TYR A 383 0.12 19.93 4.88
CA TYR A 383 0.48 21.14 5.63
C TYR A 383 1.80 21.73 5.11
N ARG A 384 2.11 21.47 3.86
CA ARG A 384 3.26 22.04 3.17
C ARG A 384 2.99 23.47 2.71
N SER A 385 4.05 24.14 2.20
CA SER A 385 3.91 25.43 1.56
C SER A 385 3.08 25.31 0.25
N PRO A 386 2.42 26.39 -0.18
CA PRO A 386 1.69 26.40 -1.45
C PRO A 386 2.54 25.99 -2.67
N ILE A 387 3.85 26.30 -2.64
CA ILE A 387 4.79 25.89 -3.70
C ILE A 387 4.94 24.37 -3.73
N ALA A 388 5.06 23.73 -2.57
CA ALA A 388 5.20 22.27 -2.48
C ALA A 388 3.89 21.55 -2.85
N GLU A 389 2.74 22.20 -2.65
CA GLU A 389 1.43 21.68 -3.06
C GLU A 389 1.26 21.73 -4.58
N ILE A 390 1.66 22.84 -5.22
CA ILE A 390 1.66 22.96 -6.68
C ILE A 390 2.65 21.98 -7.32
N ALA A 391 3.80 21.76 -6.69
CA ALA A 391 4.82 20.84 -7.20
C ALA A 391 4.38 19.37 -7.23
N GLN A 392 3.31 18.99 -6.52
CA GLN A 392 2.69 17.67 -6.63
C GLN A 392 2.07 17.38 -8.00
N GLN A 393 1.89 18.41 -8.85
CA GLN A 393 1.33 18.27 -10.19
C GLN A 393 2.40 17.96 -11.26
N ILE A 394 3.68 17.97 -10.89
CA ILE A 394 4.80 17.60 -11.77
C ILE A 394 4.93 16.08 -11.84
#